data_bfb0e685eae052c5493390cf9f073996
#
_entry.id   bfb0e685eae052c5493390cf9f073996
#
_cell.length_a   1.000
_cell.length_b   1.000
_cell.length_c   1.000
_cell.angle_alpha   90.00
_cell.angle_beta   90.00
_cell.angle_gamma   90.00
#
_symmetry.space_group_name_H-M   'P 1'
#
loop_
_entity.id
_entity.type
_entity.pdbx_description
1 polymer ?
#
loop_
_entity_poly.entity_id
_entity_poly.type
_entity_poly.pdbx_seq_one_letter_code
_entity_poly.pdbx_strand_id
1 'polypeptide(L)'
;MRQLPAVLALAAALAAAGCMPAASVTPIDAGEAVDLVLGQNPLFAGLAPRDPELIGQAAWYEVAATDDGWRVEIRVGWGDCPAGCISEHRWTYAVSDAGDVDLVEESGDPLPAESGVSGTVTAGPTCPVVTDPPDPSCADRPVEGAVLVVTTLAGVEVDRTTSDAEGRFALSLAPGAYRLEPQPVDGLMGTAAPVEFTVEPGAPALDLVIGYDTGIR
;
A
#
# COMPACT_ATOMS: atom_id res chain seq x y z
N MET A 1 -14.98 61.04 67.41
CA MET A 1 -15.03 60.34 66.13
C MET A 1 -13.68 59.69 65.97
N ARG A 2 -13.59 58.37 66.21
CA ARG A 2 -12.35 57.57 66.04
C ARG A 2 -12.50 56.71 64.81
N GLN A 3 -11.63 56.93 63.85
CA GLN A 3 -11.55 56.06 62.61
C GLN A 3 -10.63 54.86 62.92
N LEU A 4 -11.09 53.65 62.68
CA LEU A 4 -10.31 52.42 62.67
C LEU A 4 -9.71 52.21 61.26
N PRO A 5 -8.47 51.78 61.17
CA PRO A 5 -7.90 51.39 59.88
C PRO A 5 -8.28 49.93 59.53
N ALA A 6 -8.72 49.74 58.30
CA ALA A 6 -8.96 48.40 57.70
C ALA A 6 -7.63 47.74 57.41
N VAL A 7 -7.42 46.53 57.94
CA VAL A 7 -6.28 45.67 57.66
C VAL A 7 -6.65 44.83 56.44
N LEU A 8 -5.94 45.07 55.33
CA LEU A 8 -6.06 44.25 54.03
C LEU A 8 -5.18 43.00 54.22
N ALA A 9 -5.81 41.86 54.38
CA ALA A 9 -5.12 40.56 54.32
C ALA A 9 -4.87 40.10 52.88
N LEU A 10 -3.61 40.07 52.47
CA LEU A 10 -3.17 39.58 51.17
C LEU A 10 -2.99 38.05 51.25
N ALA A 11 -3.93 37.30 50.65
CA ALA A 11 -3.81 35.85 50.55
C ALA A 11 -2.88 35.51 49.40
N ALA A 12 -1.69 34.99 49.69
CA ALA A 12 -0.77 34.44 48.68
C ALA A 12 -1.23 33.02 48.29
N ALA A 13 -1.73 32.86 47.08
CA ALA A 13 -2.01 31.55 46.47
C ALA A 13 -0.69 30.94 46.00
N LEU A 14 -0.20 29.89 46.70
CA LEU A 14 0.88 29.04 46.18
C LEU A 14 0.31 28.19 45.04
N ALA A 15 0.71 28.48 43.80
CA ALA A 15 0.51 27.59 42.66
C ALA A 15 1.49 26.41 42.79
N ALA A 16 0.99 25.25 43.20
CA ALA A 16 1.74 23.99 43.10
C ALA A 16 1.85 23.63 41.63
N ALA A 17 3.01 23.87 41.03
CA ALA A 17 3.36 23.31 39.73
C ALA A 17 3.53 21.78 39.90
N GLY A 18 2.47 21.01 39.62
CA GLY A 18 2.54 19.56 39.55
C GLY A 18 3.43 19.18 38.38
N CYS A 19 4.60 18.60 38.63
CA CYS A 19 5.33 17.83 37.60
C CYS A 19 4.43 16.66 37.21
N MET A 20 3.79 16.76 36.06
CA MET A 20 3.21 15.58 35.38
C MET A 20 4.38 14.67 35.02
N PRO A 21 4.37 13.37 35.42
CA PRO A 21 5.34 12.44 34.91
C PRO A 21 5.21 12.40 33.37
N ALA A 22 6.33 12.56 32.68
CA ALA A 22 6.37 12.32 31.24
C ALA A 22 5.86 10.89 31.01
N ALA A 23 4.88 10.74 30.12
CA ALA A 23 4.42 9.42 29.71
C ALA A 23 5.64 8.67 29.15
N SER A 24 5.97 7.53 29.74
CA SER A 24 7.02 6.67 29.23
C SER A 24 6.51 6.08 27.89
N VAL A 25 7.01 6.59 26.78
CA VAL A 25 6.78 5.98 25.47
C VAL A 25 7.54 4.66 25.50
N THR A 26 6.86 3.54 25.24
CA THR A 26 7.54 2.28 25.02
C THR A 26 8.20 2.37 23.64
N PRO A 27 9.52 2.16 23.52
CA PRO A 27 10.18 2.16 22.22
C PRO A 27 9.55 1.14 21.27
N ILE A 28 9.35 1.52 20.03
CA ILE A 28 8.85 0.62 18.98
C ILE A 28 9.90 -0.42 18.63
N ASP A 29 9.46 -1.58 18.14
CA ASP A 29 10.38 -2.60 17.65
C ASP A 29 10.69 -2.44 16.14
N ALA A 30 11.61 -3.27 15.62
CA ALA A 30 12.04 -3.24 14.23
C ALA A 30 10.88 -3.51 13.25
N GLY A 31 9.95 -4.39 13.61
CA GLY A 31 8.78 -4.73 12.79
C GLY A 31 7.83 -3.54 12.68
N GLU A 32 7.52 -2.92 13.81
CA GLU A 32 6.68 -1.72 13.86
C GLU A 32 7.31 -0.56 13.08
N ALA A 33 8.63 -0.37 13.17
CA ALA A 33 9.34 0.65 12.40
C ALA A 33 9.25 0.40 10.87
N VAL A 34 9.39 -0.85 10.46
CA VAL A 34 9.22 -1.25 9.05
C VAL A 34 7.79 -1.00 8.59
N ASP A 35 6.78 -1.41 9.35
CA ASP A 35 5.37 -1.23 8.98
C ASP A 35 5.00 0.25 8.82
N LEU A 36 5.53 1.12 9.68
CA LEU A 36 5.35 2.57 9.58
C LEU A 36 5.96 3.14 8.29
N VAL A 37 7.15 2.67 7.90
CA VAL A 37 7.82 3.12 6.66
C VAL A 37 7.12 2.56 5.42
N LEU A 38 6.75 1.27 5.42
CA LEU A 38 6.02 0.68 4.29
C LEU A 38 4.67 1.37 4.04
N GLY A 39 4.05 1.90 5.09
CA GLY A 39 2.83 2.70 4.98
C GLY A 39 3.01 4.10 4.38
N GLN A 40 4.24 4.61 4.19
CA GLN A 40 4.46 5.96 3.65
C GLN A 40 4.19 6.07 2.15
N ASN A 41 4.35 4.97 1.41
CA ASN A 41 4.22 4.99 -0.04
C ASN A 41 3.60 3.66 -0.53
N PRO A 42 2.52 3.70 -1.33
CA PRO A 42 1.92 2.49 -1.90
C PRO A 42 2.91 1.60 -2.67
N LEU A 43 3.97 2.17 -3.25
CA LEU A 43 5.04 1.42 -3.93
C LEU A 43 5.82 0.49 -2.99
N PHE A 44 5.73 0.69 -1.68
CA PHE A 44 6.43 -0.15 -0.69
C PHE A 44 5.58 -1.35 -0.24
N ALA A 45 4.31 -1.40 -0.63
CA ALA A 45 3.43 -2.48 -0.27
C ALA A 45 3.97 -3.84 -0.74
N GLY A 46 4.00 -4.83 0.16
CA GLY A 46 4.46 -6.18 -0.15
C GLY A 46 5.97 -6.36 -0.34
N LEU A 47 6.78 -5.34 -0.07
CA LEU A 47 8.23 -5.52 -0.06
C LEU A 47 8.63 -6.56 1.00
N ALA A 48 9.57 -7.44 0.61
CA ALA A 48 10.18 -8.40 1.51
C ALA A 48 11.50 -7.86 2.10
N PRO A 49 11.95 -8.38 3.24
CA PRO A 49 13.28 -8.06 3.73
C PRO A 49 14.34 -8.49 2.70
N ARG A 50 15.47 -7.80 2.72
CA ARG A 50 16.62 -8.18 1.90
C ARG A 50 17.07 -9.61 2.24
N ASP A 51 17.13 -10.45 1.22
CA ASP A 51 17.70 -11.80 1.30
C ASP A 51 19.07 -11.81 0.59
N PRO A 52 20.18 -11.92 1.34
CA PRO A 52 21.51 -11.93 0.74
C PRO A 52 21.81 -13.19 -0.10
N GLU A 53 21.01 -14.25 0.04
CA GLU A 53 21.15 -15.48 -0.73
C GLU A 53 20.35 -15.44 -2.04
N LEU A 54 19.41 -14.51 -2.16
CA LEU A 54 18.57 -14.36 -3.35
C LEU A 54 19.24 -13.44 -4.38
N ILE A 55 19.80 -14.05 -5.43
CA ILE A 55 20.39 -13.31 -6.54
C ILE A 55 19.26 -12.62 -7.33
N GLY A 56 19.42 -11.32 -7.59
CA GLY A 56 18.47 -10.56 -8.44
C GLY A 56 17.21 -10.10 -7.71
N GLN A 57 17.18 -10.06 -6.38
CA GLN A 57 16.09 -9.44 -5.64
C GLN A 57 15.97 -7.97 -6.04
N ALA A 58 14.95 -7.64 -6.84
CA ALA A 58 14.78 -6.32 -7.43
C ALA A 58 14.34 -5.29 -6.38
N ALA A 59 13.47 -5.66 -5.46
CA ALA A 59 12.91 -4.76 -4.46
C ALA A 59 12.96 -5.40 -3.07
N TRP A 60 13.37 -4.61 -2.07
CA TRP A 60 13.52 -5.09 -0.70
C TRP A 60 13.61 -3.92 0.30
N TYR A 61 13.49 -4.24 1.57
CA TYR A 61 13.86 -3.35 2.66
C TYR A 61 14.94 -3.98 3.55
N GLU A 62 15.68 -3.11 4.23
CA GLU A 62 16.64 -3.47 5.29
C GLU A 62 16.41 -2.56 6.49
N VAL A 63 16.45 -3.13 7.71
CA VAL A 63 16.26 -2.38 8.95
C VAL A 63 17.46 -2.56 9.86
N ALA A 64 17.92 -1.46 10.46
CA ALA A 64 19.05 -1.45 11.38
C ALA A 64 18.75 -0.55 12.59
N ALA A 65 19.12 -1.00 13.79
CA ALA A 65 19.02 -0.18 14.99
C ALA A 65 20.01 0.99 14.94
N THR A 66 19.61 2.13 15.49
CA THR A 66 20.43 3.33 15.71
C THR A 66 20.40 3.73 17.18
N ASP A 67 21.13 4.75 17.58
CA ASP A 67 21.13 5.22 18.97
C ASP A 67 19.77 5.81 19.41
N ASP A 68 18.98 6.31 18.43
CA ASP A 68 17.71 7.04 18.67
C ASP A 68 16.49 6.34 18.02
N GLY A 69 16.59 5.03 17.69
CA GLY A 69 15.51 4.28 17.07
C GLY A 69 15.99 3.37 15.94
N TRP A 70 15.44 3.52 14.73
CA TRP A 70 15.65 2.63 13.60
C TRP A 70 15.98 3.38 12.33
N ARG A 71 16.83 2.77 11.49
CA ARG A 71 17.02 3.16 10.10
C ARG A 71 16.40 2.10 9.23
N VAL A 72 15.51 2.50 8.31
CA VAL A 72 14.91 1.61 7.32
C VAL A 72 15.35 2.07 5.93
N GLU A 73 16.02 1.20 5.20
CA GLU A 73 16.40 1.43 3.80
C GLU A 73 15.43 0.65 2.91
N ILE A 74 14.88 1.33 1.90
CA ILE A 74 14.06 0.74 0.83
C ILE A 74 14.86 0.81 -0.46
N ARG A 75 14.86 -0.28 -1.23
CA ARG A 75 15.40 -0.32 -2.58
C ARG A 75 14.38 -0.88 -3.55
N VAL A 76 14.21 -0.21 -4.67
CA VAL A 76 13.48 -0.71 -5.84
C VAL A 76 14.41 -0.65 -7.05
N GLY A 77 14.69 -1.78 -7.67
CA GLY A 77 15.53 -1.88 -8.85
C GLY A 77 14.74 -2.41 -10.03
N TRP A 78 15.14 -2.05 -11.25
CA TRP A 78 14.52 -2.50 -12.49
C TRP A 78 15.53 -2.65 -13.64
N GLY A 79 15.10 -3.33 -14.71
CA GLY A 79 15.94 -3.68 -15.86
C GLY A 79 16.92 -4.80 -15.54
N ASP A 80 16.75 -5.97 -16.16
CA ASP A 80 17.62 -7.18 -16.09
C ASP A 80 18.09 -7.56 -14.67
N CYS A 81 17.18 -7.53 -13.70
CA CYS A 81 17.48 -7.78 -12.28
C CYS A 81 18.10 -9.15 -11.96
N PRO A 82 17.86 -10.27 -12.71
CA PRO A 82 18.57 -11.53 -12.50
C PRO A 82 20.10 -11.41 -12.63
N ALA A 83 20.59 -10.47 -13.45
CA ALA A 83 22.02 -10.18 -13.61
C ALA A 83 22.52 -9.01 -12.72
N GLY A 84 21.64 -8.42 -11.94
CA GLY A 84 21.80 -7.16 -11.22
C GLY A 84 21.04 -6.04 -11.93
N CYS A 85 20.11 -5.38 -11.22
CA CYS A 85 19.28 -4.35 -11.83
C CYS A 85 20.11 -3.27 -12.53
N ILE A 86 19.70 -2.81 -13.73
CA ILE A 86 20.36 -1.73 -14.49
C ILE A 86 20.14 -0.40 -13.81
N SER A 87 18.95 -0.16 -13.29
CA SER A 87 18.53 1.04 -12.60
C SER A 87 18.01 0.73 -11.21
N GLU A 88 18.11 1.68 -10.30
CA GLU A 88 17.57 1.56 -8.96
C GLU A 88 17.20 2.90 -8.36
N HIS A 89 16.24 2.88 -7.43
CA HIS A 89 15.92 3.99 -6.56
C HIS A 89 15.94 3.53 -5.10
N ARG A 90 16.41 4.42 -4.22
CA ARG A 90 16.58 4.14 -2.79
C ARG A 90 15.98 5.24 -1.95
N TRP A 91 15.38 4.85 -0.85
CA TRP A 91 14.94 5.74 0.22
C TRP A 91 15.55 5.26 1.54
N THR A 92 15.99 6.20 2.34
CA THR A 92 16.43 5.94 3.71
C THR A 92 15.57 6.74 4.67
N TYR A 93 14.91 6.05 5.57
CA TYR A 93 14.10 6.64 6.62
C TYR A 93 14.77 6.49 7.98
N ALA A 94 14.64 7.52 8.83
CA ALA A 94 14.87 7.42 10.26
C ALA A 94 13.52 7.26 10.96
N VAL A 95 13.42 6.32 11.88
CA VAL A 95 12.23 6.12 12.70
C VAL A 95 12.63 6.24 14.14
N SER A 96 12.05 7.22 14.86
CA SER A 96 12.34 7.43 16.29
C SER A 96 11.76 6.31 17.14
N ASP A 97 12.26 6.18 18.39
CA ASP A 97 11.66 5.29 19.40
C ASP A 97 10.17 5.59 19.67
N ALA A 98 9.72 6.79 19.33
CA ALA A 98 8.31 7.19 19.47
C ALA A 98 7.45 6.87 18.24
N GLY A 99 8.06 6.38 17.15
CA GLY A 99 7.38 6.05 15.88
C GLY A 99 7.25 7.23 14.90
N ASP A 100 8.00 8.32 15.11
CA ASP A 100 8.06 9.40 14.13
C ASP A 100 8.93 8.94 12.94
N VAL A 101 8.44 9.14 11.71
CA VAL A 101 9.09 8.70 10.48
C VAL A 101 9.57 9.91 9.67
N ASP A 102 10.86 9.99 9.42
CA ASP A 102 11.49 11.05 8.62
C ASP A 102 12.24 10.45 7.42
N LEU A 103 11.98 10.95 6.20
CA LEU A 103 12.79 10.64 5.03
C LEU A 103 14.12 11.38 5.15
N VAL A 104 15.22 10.63 5.30
CA VAL A 104 16.58 11.18 5.49
C VAL A 104 17.32 11.35 4.18
N GLU A 105 17.14 10.38 3.26
CA GLU A 105 17.81 10.37 1.97
C GLU A 105 16.93 9.72 0.91
N GLU A 106 16.94 10.30 -0.28
CA GLU A 106 16.35 9.74 -1.50
C GLU A 106 17.36 9.89 -2.63
N SER A 107 17.62 8.79 -3.35
CA SER A 107 18.66 8.75 -4.39
C SER A 107 18.37 7.67 -5.42
N GLY A 108 19.03 7.80 -6.59
CA GLY A 108 18.93 6.84 -7.69
C GLY A 108 18.25 7.39 -8.92
N ASP A 109 17.90 6.48 -9.84
CA ASP A 109 17.25 6.82 -11.10
C ASP A 109 15.79 7.23 -10.87
N PRO A 110 15.22 8.10 -11.71
CA PRO A 110 13.79 8.39 -11.66
C PRO A 110 12.96 7.11 -11.76
N LEU A 111 11.99 6.94 -10.87
CA LEU A 111 11.09 5.80 -10.93
C LEU A 111 10.39 5.75 -12.30
N PRO A 112 10.25 4.56 -12.90
CA PRO A 112 9.46 4.42 -14.11
C PRO A 112 8.04 4.95 -13.86
N ALA A 113 7.58 5.87 -14.68
CA ALA A 113 6.18 6.26 -14.68
C ALA A 113 5.36 5.00 -15.06
N GLU A 114 4.43 4.59 -14.22
CA GLU A 114 3.50 3.49 -14.50
C GLU A 114 4.01 2.05 -14.23
N SER A 115 4.54 1.78 -13.03
CA SER A 115 4.60 0.40 -12.54
C SER A 115 3.27 0.06 -11.85
N GLY A 116 2.63 -1.03 -12.25
CA GLY A 116 1.37 -1.43 -11.62
C GLY A 116 0.51 -2.35 -12.48
N VAL A 117 -0.76 -2.35 -12.21
CA VAL A 117 -1.76 -3.09 -12.96
C VAL A 117 -2.98 -2.20 -13.23
N SER A 118 -3.51 -2.29 -14.43
CA SER A 118 -4.78 -1.69 -14.82
C SER A 118 -5.66 -2.74 -15.48
N GLY A 119 -6.89 -2.42 -15.78
CA GLY A 119 -7.73 -3.34 -16.51
C GLY A 119 -9.21 -3.02 -16.45
N THR A 120 -9.99 -4.00 -16.88
CA THR A 120 -11.45 -3.90 -16.92
C THR A 120 -12.11 -5.09 -16.22
N VAL A 121 -13.23 -4.80 -15.57
CA VAL A 121 -14.12 -5.78 -14.95
C VAL A 121 -15.40 -5.86 -15.78
N THR A 122 -15.71 -7.05 -16.25
CA THR A 122 -16.90 -7.30 -17.08
C THR A 122 -17.76 -8.43 -16.51
N ALA A 123 -19.01 -8.48 -16.92
CA ALA A 123 -19.93 -9.58 -16.59
C ALA A 123 -20.58 -10.12 -17.86
N GLY A 124 -20.47 -11.43 -18.06
CA GLY A 124 -21.03 -12.16 -19.17
C GLY A 124 -21.30 -13.64 -18.84
N PRO A 125 -21.96 -14.36 -19.74
CA PRO A 125 -22.62 -13.88 -20.95
C PRO A 125 -23.88 -13.04 -20.63
N THR A 126 -24.24 -12.12 -21.52
CA THR A 126 -25.47 -11.31 -21.42
C THR A 126 -26.63 -11.88 -22.23
N CYS A 127 -26.36 -12.85 -23.11
CA CYS A 127 -27.34 -13.58 -23.91
C CYS A 127 -27.12 -15.10 -23.79
N PRO A 128 -28.21 -15.91 -23.85
CA PRO A 128 -28.10 -17.36 -23.72
C PRO A 128 -27.58 -18.06 -24.99
N VAL A 129 -27.51 -17.37 -26.11
CA VAL A 129 -27.06 -17.91 -27.39
C VAL A 129 -26.06 -16.96 -28.05
N VAL A 130 -24.94 -17.50 -28.47
CA VAL A 130 -23.95 -16.77 -29.29
C VAL A 130 -24.36 -16.92 -30.77
N THR A 131 -24.46 -15.78 -31.45
CA THR A 131 -24.77 -15.73 -32.91
C THR A 131 -23.49 -15.51 -33.73
N ASP A 132 -23.51 -15.86 -35.00
CA ASP A 132 -22.45 -15.58 -35.97
C ASP A 132 -23.03 -14.78 -37.13
N PRO A 133 -22.68 -13.52 -37.34
CA PRO A 133 -21.78 -12.70 -36.51
C PRO A 133 -22.32 -12.42 -35.09
N PRO A 134 -21.45 -12.13 -34.13
CA PRO A 134 -21.84 -11.81 -32.78
C PRO A 134 -22.79 -10.61 -32.71
N ASP A 135 -23.89 -10.73 -31.97
CA ASP A 135 -24.80 -9.61 -31.71
C ASP A 135 -24.16 -8.60 -30.73
N PRO A 136 -23.93 -7.33 -31.13
CA PRO A 136 -23.34 -6.33 -30.24
C PRO A 136 -24.13 -6.09 -28.96
N SER A 137 -25.45 -6.35 -28.94
CA SER A 137 -26.26 -6.21 -27.74
C SER A 137 -26.00 -7.32 -26.70
N CYS A 138 -25.31 -8.37 -27.09
CA CYS A 138 -24.91 -9.51 -26.24
C CYS A 138 -23.46 -9.38 -25.74
N ALA A 139 -22.80 -8.26 -25.99
CA ALA A 139 -21.46 -8.02 -25.45
C ALA A 139 -21.49 -8.00 -23.91
N ASP A 140 -20.41 -8.47 -23.30
CA ASP A 140 -20.22 -8.39 -21.86
C ASP A 140 -20.36 -6.94 -21.38
N ARG A 141 -20.98 -6.77 -20.24
CA ARG A 141 -21.22 -5.43 -19.65
C ARG A 141 -20.16 -5.08 -18.63
N PRO A 142 -19.77 -3.80 -18.49
CA PRO A 142 -18.91 -3.37 -17.42
C PRO A 142 -19.56 -3.60 -16.04
N VAL A 143 -18.73 -3.87 -15.03
CA VAL A 143 -19.16 -4.03 -13.64
C VAL A 143 -18.59 -2.87 -12.85
N GLU A 144 -19.48 -2.00 -12.37
CA GLU A 144 -19.15 -0.93 -11.44
C GLU A 144 -19.10 -1.48 -10.01
N GLY A 145 -18.20 -0.96 -9.18
CA GLY A 145 -18.15 -1.26 -7.76
C GLY A 145 -17.57 -2.63 -7.41
N ALA A 146 -16.99 -3.37 -8.37
CA ALA A 146 -16.31 -4.62 -8.07
C ALA A 146 -15.04 -4.35 -7.24
N VAL A 147 -14.98 -4.91 -6.04
CA VAL A 147 -13.80 -4.81 -5.17
C VAL A 147 -12.77 -5.83 -5.61
N LEU A 148 -11.55 -5.37 -5.83
CA LEU A 148 -10.40 -6.17 -6.23
C LEU A 148 -9.33 -6.04 -5.15
N VAL A 149 -8.96 -7.14 -4.52
CA VAL A 149 -7.92 -7.19 -3.48
C VAL A 149 -6.65 -7.73 -4.11
N VAL A 150 -5.52 -7.06 -3.88
CA VAL A 150 -4.21 -7.54 -4.31
C VAL A 150 -3.49 -8.11 -3.11
N THR A 151 -3.01 -9.32 -3.23
CA THR A 151 -2.22 -10.01 -2.21
C THR A 151 -0.84 -10.39 -2.75
N THR A 152 0.13 -10.56 -1.87
CA THR A 152 1.35 -11.31 -2.20
C THR A 152 0.99 -12.77 -2.47
N LEU A 153 1.89 -13.54 -3.10
CA LEU A 153 1.69 -14.99 -3.26
C LEU A 153 1.62 -15.75 -1.93
N ALA A 154 2.10 -15.13 -0.84
CA ALA A 154 1.95 -15.64 0.53
C ALA A 154 0.58 -15.31 1.17
N GLY A 155 -0.30 -14.58 0.48
CA GLY A 155 -1.64 -14.24 0.93
C GLY A 155 -1.73 -12.98 1.81
N VAL A 156 -0.68 -12.16 1.86
CA VAL A 156 -0.71 -10.88 2.57
C VAL A 156 -1.33 -9.83 1.66
N GLU A 157 -2.40 -9.16 2.10
CA GLU A 157 -3.00 -8.04 1.36
C GLU A 157 -2.02 -6.87 1.30
N VAL A 158 -1.80 -6.36 0.08
CA VAL A 158 -0.90 -5.23 -0.17
C VAL A 158 -1.65 -3.98 -0.64
N ASP A 159 -2.77 -4.17 -1.33
CA ASP A 159 -3.61 -3.06 -1.81
C ASP A 159 -5.01 -3.55 -2.21
N ARG A 160 -5.92 -2.61 -2.41
CA ARG A 160 -7.26 -2.88 -2.96
C ARG A 160 -7.78 -1.70 -3.76
N THR A 161 -8.61 -2.00 -4.75
CA THR A 161 -9.29 -0.99 -5.56
C THR A 161 -10.73 -1.40 -5.82
N THR A 162 -11.47 -0.48 -6.44
CA THR A 162 -12.85 -0.70 -6.86
C THR A 162 -13.00 -0.22 -8.30
N SER A 163 -13.68 -1.00 -9.13
CA SER A 163 -13.91 -0.63 -10.52
C SER A 163 -14.86 0.56 -10.65
N ASP A 164 -14.59 1.43 -11.65
CA ASP A 164 -15.44 2.59 -11.99
C ASP A 164 -16.70 2.19 -12.77
N ALA A 165 -17.50 3.19 -13.19
CA ALA A 165 -18.74 2.98 -13.93
C ALA A 165 -18.55 2.31 -15.31
N GLU A 166 -17.37 2.43 -15.87
CA GLU A 166 -16.97 1.74 -17.12
C GLU A 166 -16.25 0.42 -16.85
N GLY A 167 -16.24 -0.04 -15.58
CA GLY A 167 -15.59 -1.27 -15.15
C GLY A 167 -14.07 -1.18 -15.07
N ARG A 168 -13.46 0.00 -15.20
CA ARG A 168 -12.00 0.14 -15.21
C ARG A 168 -11.45 0.22 -13.79
N PHE A 169 -10.24 -0.27 -13.63
CA PHE A 169 -9.46 -0.14 -12.39
C PHE A 169 -7.99 0.14 -12.69
N ALA A 170 -7.27 0.69 -11.71
CA ALA A 170 -5.84 0.87 -11.75
C ALA A 170 -5.27 0.83 -10.33
N LEU A 171 -4.06 0.30 -10.21
CA LEU A 171 -3.26 0.19 -8.98
C LEU A 171 -1.79 0.43 -9.29
N SER A 172 -1.11 1.17 -8.45
CA SER A 172 0.35 1.31 -8.48
C SER A 172 0.94 0.32 -7.49
N LEU A 173 1.84 -0.54 -7.96
CA LEU A 173 2.45 -1.61 -7.16
C LEU A 173 3.96 -1.60 -7.35
N ALA A 174 4.69 -1.94 -6.31
CA ALA A 174 6.12 -2.22 -6.42
C ALA A 174 6.37 -3.42 -7.36
N PRO A 175 7.55 -3.51 -7.97
CA PRO A 175 7.93 -4.72 -8.70
C PRO A 175 7.84 -5.96 -7.82
N GLY A 176 7.14 -6.99 -8.32
CA GLY A 176 6.92 -8.22 -7.55
C GLY A 176 5.84 -9.11 -8.14
N ALA A 177 5.68 -10.30 -7.56
CA ALA A 177 4.64 -11.25 -7.94
C ALA A 177 3.45 -11.15 -6.98
N TYR A 178 2.26 -11.04 -7.56
CA TYR A 178 1.02 -10.77 -6.85
C TYR A 178 -0.10 -11.67 -7.33
N ARG A 179 -1.18 -11.69 -6.55
CA ARG A 179 -2.47 -12.28 -6.91
C ARG A 179 -3.55 -11.23 -6.75
N LEU A 180 -4.35 -11.00 -7.79
CA LEU A 180 -5.57 -10.21 -7.75
C LEU A 180 -6.72 -11.13 -7.41
N GLU A 181 -7.43 -10.83 -6.33
CA GLU A 181 -8.55 -11.59 -5.80
C GLU A 181 -9.85 -10.77 -5.92
N PRO A 182 -10.65 -11.00 -6.98
CA PRO A 182 -11.94 -10.36 -7.12
C PRO A 182 -12.87 -10.78 -6.00
N GLN A 183 -13.62 -9.83 -5.42
CA GLN A 183 -14.61 -10.12 -4.38
C GLN A 183 -16.00 -10.35 -4.99
N PRO A 184 -16.91 -11.04 -4.30
CA PRO A 184 -18.29 -11.23 -4.77
C PRO A 184 -18.98 -9.91 -5.10
N VAL A 185 -19.77 -9.89 -6.17
CA VAL A 185 -20.58 -8.73 -6.58
C VAL A 185 -22.06 -9.15 -6.55
N ASP A 186 -22.90 -8.34 -5.91
CA ASP A 186 -24.32 -8.62 -5.80
C ASP A 186 -24.98 -8.74 -7.17
N GLY A 187 -25.77 -9.81 -7.35
CA GLY A 187 -26.48 -10.08 -8.59
C GLY A 187 -25.66 -10.78 -9.68
N LEU A 188 -24.41 -11.15 -9.40
CA LEU A 188 -23.57 -12.00 -10.25
C LEU A 188 -23.39 -13.38 -9.65
N MET A 189 -23.08 -14.37 -10.47
CA MET A 189 -22.94 -15.75 -10.01
C MET A 189 -21.50 -16.01 -9.51
N GLY A 190 -21.36 -16.14 -8.19
CA GLY A 190 -20.08 -16.47 -7.57
C GLY A 190 -19.07 -15.32 -7.62
N THR A 191 -17.80 -15.68 -7.66
CA THR A 191 -16.66 -14.77 -7.70
C THR A 191 -15.87 -15.00 -9.00
N ALA A 192 -15.36 -13.96 -9.62
CA ALA A 192 -14.42 -14.11 -10.73
C ALA A 192 -13.17 -14.86 -10.27
N ALA A 193 -12.50 -15.57 -11.19
CA ALA A 193 -11.29 -16.31 -10.87
C ALA A 193 -10.15 -15.36 -10.46
N PRO A 194 -9.37 -15.71 -9.42
CA PRO A 194 -8.16 -14.96 -9.09
C PRO A 194 -7.15 -15.00 -10.25
N VAL A 195 -6.38 -13.92 -10.40
CA VAL A 195 -5.35 -13.80 -11.44
C VAL A 195 -3.99 -13.56 -10.80
N GLU A 196 -3.02 -14.45 -11.06
CA GLU A 196 -1.63 -14.21 -10.68
C GLU A 196 -0.94 -13.38 -11.77
N PHE A 197 -0.16 -12.39 -11.35
CA PHE A 197 0.56 -11.51 -12.27
C PHE A 197 1.88 -11.05 -11.65
N THR A 198 2.78 -10.55 -12.50
CA THR A 198 4.06 -9.99 -12.07
C THR A 198 4.17 -8.56 -12.56
N VAL A 199 4.46 -7.64 -11.65
CA VAL A 199 4.82 -6.27 -11.98
C VAL A 199 6.32 -6.25 -12.25
N GLU A 200 6.68 -6.06 -13.51
CA GLU A 200 8.08 -5.97 -13.92
C GLU A 200 8.61 -4.55 -13.67
N PRO A 201 9.83 -4.41 -13.17
CA PRO A 201 10.45 -3.11 -12.97
C PRO A 201 10.57 -2.34 -14.29
N GLY A 202 10.05 -1.12 -14.36
CA GLY A 202 10.14 -0.26 -15.55
C GLY A 202 9.26 -0.68 -16.73
N ALA A 203 8.42 -1.71 -16.57
CA ALA A 203 7.42 -2.06 -17.56
C ALA A 203 6.19 -1.12 -17.44
N PRO A 204 5.45 -0.89 -18.54
CA PRO A 204 4.15 -0.24 -18.45
C PRO A 204 3.19 -1.06 -17.57
N ALA A 205 2.15 -0.41 -17.07
CA ALA A 205 1.12 -1.07 -16.30
C ALA A 205 0.56 -2.28 -17.08
N LEU A 206 0.46 -3.41 -16.38
CA LEU A 206 -0.11 -4.63 -16.95
C LEU A 206 -1.63 -4.45 -17.10
N ASP A 207 -2.18 -4.82 -18.25
CA ASP A 207 -3.61 -4.74 -18.53
C ASP A 207 -4.29 -6.10 -18.29
N LEU A 208 -5.27 -6.15 -17.38
CA LEU A 208 -5.99 -7.36 -17.00
C LEU A 208 -7.49 -7.25 -17.32
N VAL A 209 -8.09 -8.38 -17.70
CA VAL A 209 -9.55 -8.50 -17.86
C VAL A 209 -10.08 -9.46 -16.79
N ILE A 210 -11.02 -8.97 -15.98
CA ILE A 210 -11.67 -9.73 -14.90
C ILE A 210 -13.12 -10.00 -15.30
N GLY A 211 -13.45 -11.27 -15.53
CA GLY A 211 -14.78 -11.68 -15.98
C GLY A 211 -15.60 -12.32 -14.87
N TYR A 212 -16.78 -11.77 -14.58
CA TYR A 212 -17.80 -12.38 -13.72
C TYR A 212 -18.83 -13.11 -14.54
N ASP A 213 -19.37 -14.21 -13.99
CA ASP A 213 -20.46 -14.98 -14.57
C ASP A 213 -21.81 -14.36 -14.19
N THR A 214 -22.66 -14.08 -15.16
CA THR A 214 -24.04 -13.60 -14.92
C THR A 214 -25.01 -14.71 -14.56
N GLY A 215 -24.64 -15.98 -14.75
CA GLY A 215 -25.53 -17.15 -14.62
C GLY A 215 -26.46 -17.39 -15.80
N ILE A 216 -26.38 -16.59 -16.85
CA ILE A 216 -27.15 -16.82 -18.10
C ILE A 216 -26.56 -18.03 -18.82
N ARG A 217 -27.44 -18.96 -19.21
CA ARG A 217 -27.08 -20.20 -19.92
C ARG A 217 -27.96 -20.36 -21.15
#